data_c399f7bbed63cad491ea9d1093563e6a
#
_entry.id   c399f7bbed63cad491ea9d1093563e6a
#
_cell.length_a   1.000
_cell.length_b   1.000
_cell.length_c   1.000
_cell.angle_alpha   90.00
_cell.angle_beta   90.00
_cell.angle_gamma   90.00
#
_symmetry.space_group_name_H-M   'P 1'
#
loop_
_entity.id
_entity.type
_entity.pdbx_description
1 polymer ?
#
loop_
_entity_poly.entity_id
_entity_poly.type
_entity_poly.pdbx_seq_one_letter_code
_entity_poly.pdbx_strand_id
1 'polypeptide(L)'
;PLGFESIWGVEHHFTDYTMCPDVLQFLTYMAGRTERCQLGSMVVVLPWHDPMRVAEEVSMLDNISNGRLILGLGRGAGKVEFDGFRLAMDESRQRFVESAEMLLRGLESGYCEYDGTFVKQPRAAIRPAPFKTFRGRTYAAAVSPESAPIMAQLGVGMLIIPQKPWTEVAKELDAYRTVYREVNKVDAPPPISAGWTFCDESAERAREMASRYIGGYFQTVLDHYNFASDHLAKTKGYEYYGKMAEKIATYGSDKVTDFFMNLQVWGTPEQCYEKILDIRDRVGNDTFVGVFSYAGMPYDDAERNMRLFAREVVPQLQKPGRETRRAGPAAVSRQAGKELDVGLLGT
;
A
#
# COMPACT_ATOMS: atom_id res chain seq x y z
N PRO A 1 7.03 22.55 -9.42
CA PRO A 1 7.42 21.49 -8.51
C PRO A 1 6.74 21.70 -7.17
N LEU A 2 5.96 20.68 -6.71
CA LEU A 2 5.18 20.79 -5.48
C LEU A 2 5.95 20.31 -4.23
N GLY A 3 7.20 19.80 -4.39
CA GLY A 3 8.03 19.37 -3.27
C GLY A 3 7.81 17.94 -2.79
N PHE A 4 6.96 17.16 -3.44
CA PHE A 4 6.82 15.73 -3.13
C PHE A 4 8.11 14.97 -3.45
N GLU A 5 8.48 14.03 -2.60
CA GLU A 5 9.73 13.25 -2.71
C GLU A 5 9.57 11.99 -3.55
N SER A 6 8.34 11.51 -3.75
CA SER A 6 8.07 10.28 -4.50
C SER A 6 6.76 10.34 -5.28
N ILE A 7 6.69 9.53 -6.33
CA ILE A 7 5.48 9.28 -7.13
C ILE A 7 5.20 7.79 -7.08
N TRP A 8 3.94 7.42 -6.83
CA TRP A 8 3.51 6.06 -6.68
C TRP A 8 2.45 5.69 -7.71
N GLY A 9 2.50 4.48 -8.21
CA GLY A 9 1.50 3.89 -9.08
C GLY A 9 0.93 2.61 -8.47
N VAL A 10 -0.28 2.26 -8.92
CA VAL A 10 -0.99 1.03 -8.55
C VAL A 10 -1.19 0.14 -9.78
N GLU A 11 -1.66 -1.08 -9.58
CA GLU A 11 -2.03 -1.99 -10.67
C GLU A 11 -3.43 -2.55 -10.42
N HIS A 12 -4.35 -2.25 -11.36
CA HIS A 12 -5.71 -2.80 -11.37
C HIS A 12 -6.22 -2.97 -12.79
N HIS A 13 -7.13 -3.94 -12.99
CA HIS A 13 -7.58 -4.34 -14.30
C HIS A 13 -9.10 -4.49 -14.38
N PHE A 14 -9.64 -4.40 -15.61
CA PHE A 14 -10.98 -4.79 -16.03
C PHE A 14 -12.16 -4.00 -15.44
N THR A 15 -11.93 -3.03 -14.60
CA THR A 15 -12.96 -2.16 -14.03
C THR A 15 -12.48 -0.71 -13.96
N ASP A 16 -13.40 0.24 -13.75
CA ASP A 16 -13.09 1.65 -13.58
C ASP A 16 -12.58 2.01 -12.16
N TYR A 17 -12.29 0.99 -11.33
CA TYR A 17 -11.82 1.16 -9.96
C TYR A 17 -10.51 1.97 -9.90
N THR A 18 -9.53 1.57 -10.70
CA THR A 18 -8.29 2.32 -10.91
C THR A 18 -7.75 1.96 -12.29
N MET A 19 -7.59 2.97 -13.15
CA MET A 19 -7.19 2.76 -14.55
C MET A 19 -5.67 2.83 -14.72
N CYS A 20 -4.97 1.88 -14.11
CA CYS A 20 -3.53 1.71 -14.30
C CYS A 20 -3.20 0.22 -14.42
N PRO A 21 -3.28 -0.34 -15.65
CA PRO A 21 -3.08 -1.78 -15.86
C PRO A 21 -1.61 -2.20 -15.86
N ASP A 22 -0.68 -1.25 -15.94
CA ASP A 22 0.75 -1.54 -15.93
C ASP A 22 1.49 -0.45 -15.14
N VAL A 23 1.76 -0.76 -13.88
CA VAL A 23 2.42 0.17 -12.97
C VAL A 23 3.88 0.45 -13.36
N LEU A 24 4.58 -0.55 -13.91
CA LEU A 24 5.99 -0.38 -14.29
C LEU A 24 6.12 0.48 -15.55
N GLN A 25 5.19 0.34 -16.51
CA GLN A 25 5.13 1.21 -17.69
C GLN A 25 4.83 2.67 -17.27
N PHE A 26 3.86 2.88 -16.37
CA PHE A 26 3.56 4.20 -15.81
C PHE A 26 4.78 4.81 -15.13
N LEU A 27 5.45 4.06 -14.26
CA LEU A 27 6.64 4.54 -13.54
C LEU A 27 7.81 4.79 -14.48
N THR A 28 7.95 4.03 -15.57
CA THR A 28 8.96 4.27 -16.61
C THR A 28 8.72 5.60 -17.33
N TYR A 29 7.45 5.91 -17.65
CA TYR A 29 7.09 7.24 -18.18
C TYR A 29 7.44 8.34 -17.18
N MET A 30 7.13 8.16 -15.89
CA MET A 30 7.45 9.13 -14.85
C MET A 30 8.97 9.26 -14.61
N ALA A 31 9.74 8.20 -14.81
CA ALA A 31 11.22 8.26 -14.77
C ALA A 31 11.78 9.24 -15.79
N GLY A 32 11.21 9.26 -17.01
CA GLY A 32 11.60 10.21 -18.07
C GLY A 32 11.11 11.63 -17.85
N ARG A 33 10.11 11.84 -16.96
CA ARG A 33 9.53 13.14 -16.62
C ARG A 33 10.10 13.79 -15.37
N THR A 34 10.92 13.04 -14.62
CA THR A 34 11.44 13.47 -13.31
C THR A 34 12.93 13.13 -13.18
N GLU A 35 13.63 13.88 -12.34
CA GLU A 35 15.07 13.68 -12.14
C GLU A 35 15.43 13.21 -10.73
N ARG A 36 14.63 13.60 -9.72
CA ARG A 36 15.00 13.44 -8.30
C ARG A 36 14.03 12.61 -7.47
N CYS A 37 12.72 12.68 -7.77
CA CYS A 37 11.74 11.97 -6.97
C CYS A 37 11.88 10.45 -7.14
N GLN A 38 11.66 9.73 -6.04
CA GLN A 38 11.59 8.29 -6.04
C GLN A 38 10.32 7.82 -6.78
N LEU A 39 10.36 6.62 -7.29
CA LEU A 39 9.29 6.01 -8.07
C LEU A 39 8.88 4.72 -7.36
N GLY A 40 7.65 4.65 -6.88
CA GLY A 40 7.18 3.53 -6.08
C GLY A 40 6.04 2.77 -6.74
N SER A 41 6.09 1.45 -6.75
CA SER A 41 4.91 0.63 -7.05
C SER A 41 4.16 0.26 -5.76
N MET A 42 2.83 0.39 -5.79
CA MET A 42 1.97 0.00 -4.67
C MET A 42 0.70 -0.66 -5.20
N VAL A 43 0.82 -1.77 -5.87
CA VAL A 43 1.97 -2.69 -6.01
C VAL A 43 2.11 -3.23 -7.43
N VAL A 44 3.16 -4.02 -7.73
CA VAL A 44 3.16 -4.98 -8.84
C VAL A 44 2.51 -6.27 -8.34
N VAL A 45 1.46 -6.75 -8.99
CA VAL A 45 0.73 -7.95 -8.56
C VAL A 45 1.32 -9.21 -9.18
N LEU A 46 2.35 -9.75 -8.53
CA LEU A 46 3.19 -10.83 -9.10
C LEU A 46 2.42 -12.05 -9.66
N PRO A 47 1.31 -12.54 -9.07
CA PRO A 47 0.60 -13.69 -9.63
C PRO A 47 0.07 -13.50 -11.06
N TRP A 48 -0.11 -12.27 -11.51
CA TRP A 48 -0.64 -11.96 -12.85
C TRP A 48 0.44 -11.86 -13.92
N HIS A 49 1.72 -11.89 -13.54
CA HIS A 49 2.87 -11.67 -14.41
C HIS A 49 3.77 -12.91 -14.52
N ASP A 50 4.51 -12.96 -15.60
CA ASP A 50 5.71 -13.79 -15.68
C ASP A 50 6.83 -13.12 -14.84
N PRO A 51 7.36 -13.78 -13.79
CA PRO A 51 8.31 -13.12 -12.89
C PRO A 51 9.68 -12.83 -13.53
N MET A 52 10.07 -13.52 -14.62
CA MET A 52 11.27 -13.18 -15.37
C MET A 52 11.07 -11.86 -16.12
N ARG A 53 9.89 -11.64 -16.72
CA ARG A 53 9.55 -10.36 -17.36
C ARG A 53 9.58 -9.22 -16.37
N VAL A 54 8.98 -9.43 -15.18
CA VAL A 54 9.04 -8.42 -14.11
C VAL A 54 10.49 -8.12 -13.69
N ALA A 55 11.34 -9.11 -13.60
CA ALA A 55 12.76 -8.91 -13.26
C ALA A 55 13.49 -8.01 -14.28
N GLU A 56 13.23 -8.20 -15.56
CA GLU A 56 13.81 -7.38 -16.63
C GLU A 56 13.23 -5.96 -16.63
N GLU A 57 11.93 -5.82 -16.48
CA GLU A 57 11.22 -4.52 -16.44
C GLU A 57 11.64 -3.68 -15.24
N VAL A 58 11.72 -4.29 -14.05
CA VAL A 58 12.22 -3.66 -12.83
C VAL A 58 13.66 -3.22 -12.97
N SER A 59 14.53 -4.10 -13.53
CA SER A 59 15.93 -3.76 -13.74
C SER A 59 16.10 -2.64 -14.78
N MET A 60 15.33 -2.68 -15.87
CA MET A 60 15.35 -1.64 -16.89
C MET A 60 14.90 -0.29 -16.33
N LEU A 61 13.78 -0.26 -15.59
CA LEU A 61 13.28 0.95 -14.94
C LEU A 61 14.28 1.52 -13.92
N ASP A 62 14.94 0.65 -13.14
CA ASP A 62 15.92 1.08 -12.15
C ASP A 62 17.16 1.72 -12.81
N ASN A 63 17.61 1.15 -13.95
CA ASN A 63 18.66 1.75 -14.77
C ASN A 63 18.24 3.10 -15.37
N ILE A 64 17.07 3.20 -16.00
CA ILE A 64 16.54 4.45 -16.60
C ILE A 64 16.39 5.53 -15.52
N SER A 65 15.97 5.18 -14.34
CA SER A 65 15.74 6.11 -13.24
C SER A 65 16.98 6.43 -12.40
N ASN A 66 18.15 5.87 -12.69
CA ASN A 66 19.36 5.97 -11.86
C ASN A 66 19.12 5.47 -10.41
N GLY A 67 18.45 4.35 -10.26
CA GLY A 67 18.23 3.71 -8.97
C GLY A 67 17.18 4.38 -8.07
N ARG A 68 16.21 5.08 -8.63
CA ARG A 68 15.13 5.75 -7.88
C ARG A 68 13.92 4.86 -7.59
N LEU A 69 13.90 3.61 -8.07
CA LEU A 69 12.77 2.71 -7.88
C LEU A 69 12.68 2.17 -6.46
N ILE A 70 11.49 2.26 -5.86
CA ILE A 70 11.05 1.52 -4.68
C ILE A 70 10.07 0.45 -5.17
N LEU A 71 10.44 -0.82 -5.00
CA LEU A 71 9.66 -1.93 -5.52
C LEU A 71 8.63 -2.41 -4.49
N GLY A 72 7.37 -2.20 -4.77
CA GLY A 72 6.27 -2.74 -3.99
C GLY A 72 5.62 -3.92 -4.70
N LEU A 73 5.43 -5.01 -3.98
CA LEU A 73 4.91 -6.28 -4.47
C LEU A 73 3.57 -6.61 -3.83
N GLY A 74 2.68 -7.29 -4.54
CA GLY A 74 1.39 -7.70 -4.05
C GLY A 74 0.94 -9.05 -4.58
N ARG A 75 -0.02 -9.64 -3.84
CA ARG A 75 -0.65 -10.92 -4.21
C ARG A 75 -1.89 -10.75 -5.09
N GLY A 76 -2.52 -9.57 -5.04
CA GLY A 76 -3.84 -9.35 -5.61
C GLY A 76 -4.97 -9.91 -4.74
N ALA A 77 -6.17 -9.35 -4.92
CA ALA A 77 -7.38 -9.75 -4.19
C ALA A 77 -8.67 -9.62 -5.01
N GLY A 78 -8.64 -8.96 -6.17
CA GLY A 78 -9.81 -8.78 -7.03
C GLY A 78 -10.16 -10.04 -7.82
N LYS A 79 -11.30 -10.67 -7.49
CA LYS A 79 -11.75 -11.87 -8.22
C LYS A 79 -11.89 -11.59 -9.72
N VAL A 80 -12.44 -10.42 -10.09
CA VAL A 80 -12.60 -10.02 -11.49
C VAL A 80 -11.26 -10.01 -12.25
N GLU A 81 -10.17 -9.69 -11.56
CA GLU A 81 -8.83 -9.65 -12.14
C GLU A 81 -8.26 -11.06 -12.32
N PHE A 82 -8.40 -11.93 -11.30
CA PHE A 82 -8.01 -13.35 -11.42
C PHE A 82 -8.79 -14.07 -12.52
N ASP A 83 -10.11 -13.87 -12.60
CA ASP A 83 -10.97 -14.45 -13.65
C ASP A 83 -10.54 -13.93 -15.05
N GLY A 84 -10.30 -12.62 -15.18
CA GLY A 84 -9.86 -12.00 -16.42
C GLY A 84 -8.51 -12.53 -16.91
N PHE A 85 -7.58 -12.77 -16.01
CA PHE A 85 -6.29 -13.41 -16.32
C PHE A 85 -6.36 -14.94 -16.37
N ARG A 86 -7.51 -15.54 -16.09
CA ARG A 86 -7.74 -17.00 -16.08
C ARG A 86 -6.84 -17.74 -15.09
N LEU A 87 -6.63 -17.14 -13.94
CA LEU A 87 -5.81 -17.68 -12.86
C LEU A 87 -6.67 -18.09 -11.67
N ALA A 88 -6.35 -19.21 -11.04
CA ALA A 88 -7.03 -19.66 -9.84
C ALA A 88 -6.60 -18.80 -8.64
N MET A 89 -7.57 -18.17 -7.98
CA MET A 89 -7.32 -17.23 -6.89
C MET A 89 -6.74 -17.91 -5.65
N ASP A 90 -7.09 -19.15 -5.38
CA ASP A 90 -6.59 -19.97 -4.27
C ASP A 90 -5.11 -20.40 -4.41
N GLU A 91 -4.55 -20.32 -5.63
CA GLU A 91 -3.13 -20.53 -5.90
C GLU A 91 -2.28 -19.26 -5.68
N SER A 92 -2.91 -18.10 -5.54
CA SER A 92 -2.24 -16.78 -5.56
C SER A 92 -1.12 -16.63 -4.53
N ARG A 93 -1.30 -17.21 -3.33
CA ARG A 93 -0.28 -17.13 -2.27
C ARG A 93 1.00 -17.86 -2.66
N GLN A 94 0.90 -19.06 -3.19
CA GLN A 94 2.06 -19.85 -3.59
C GLN A 94 2.72 -19.23 -4.84
N ARG A 95 1.92 -18.81 -5.82
CA ARG A 95 2.43 -18.07 -7.00
C ARG A 95 3.19 -16.82 -6.59
N PHE A 96 2.65 -16.04 -5.65
CA PHE A 96 3.32 -14.86 -5.12
C PHE A 96 4.66 -15.19 -4.47
N VAL A 97 4.71 -16.20 -3.59
CA VAL A 97 5.93 -16.57 -2.87
C VAL A 97 7.02 -17.04 -3.84
N GLU A 98 6.70 -17.97 -4.74
CA GLU A 98 7.65 -18.49 -5.73
C GLU A 98 8.17 -17.38 -6.65
N SER A 99 7.28 -16.51 -7.15
CA SER A 99 7.65 -15.36 -7.98
C SER A 99 8.53 -14.36 -7.24
N ALA A 100 8.18 -14.03 -5.99
CA ALA A 100 8.93 -13.08 -5.18
C ALA A 100 10.33 -13.63 -4.82
N GLU A 101 10.44 -14.90 -4.44
CA GLU A 101 11.72 -15.53 -4.14
C GLU A 101 12.65 -15.52 -5.36
N MET A 102 12.13 -15.91 -6.54
CA MET A 102 12.92 -15.89 -7.78
C MET A 102 13.35 -14.46 -8.13
N LEU A 103 12.40 -13.53 -8.12
CA LEU A 103 12.62 -12.11 -8.46
C LEU A 103 13.69 -11.49 -7.55
N LEU A 104 13.53 -11.60 -6.23
CA LEU A 104 14.42 -10.97 -5.26
C LEU A 104 15.84 -11.54 -5.34
N ARG A 105 15.98 -12.86 -5.46
CA ARG A 105 17.29 -13.49 -5.68
C ARG A 105 17.91 -13.06 -7.00
N GLY A 106 17.09 -12.98 -8.04
CA GLY A 106 17.54 -12.57 -9.39
C GLY A 106 18.04 -11.14 -9.43
N LEU A 107 17.33 -10.22 -8.80
CA LEU A 107 17.71 -8.79 -8.72
C LEU A 107 19.01 -8.56 -7.94
N GLU A 108 19.37 -9.46 -7.01
CA GLU A 108 20.65 -9.37 -6.29
C GLU A 108 21.81 -10.06 -7.04
N SER A 109 21.53 -11.17 -7.75
CA SER A 109 22.58 -11.97 -8.43
C SER A 109 22.79 -11.61 -9.89
N GLY A 110 21.81 -10.93 -10.53
CA GLY A 110 21.78 -10.68 -11.98
C GLY A 110 21.29 -11.87 -12.82
N TYR A 111 20.81 -12.96 -12.19
CA TYR A 111 20.30 -14.16 -12.84
C TYR A 111 19.05 -14.69 -12.14
N CYS A 112 18.02 -15.01 -12.91
CA CYS A 112 16.87 -15.75 -12.42
C CYS A 112 17.04 -17.25 -12.68
N GLU A 113 16.75 -18.06 -11.68
CA GLU A 113 16.65 -19.51 -11.74
C GLU A 113 15.70 -19.99 -10.63
N TYR A 114 14.73 -20.82 -10.99
CA TYR A 114 13.77 -21.34 -10.01
C TYR A 114 13.13 -22.64 -10.50
N ASP A 115 12.93 -23.59 -9.60
CA ASP A 115 12.22 -24.86 -9.87
C ASP A 115 11.14 -25.06 -8.77
N GLY A 116 10.03 -24.35 -8.94
CA GLY A 116 8.88 -24.43 -8.06
C GLY A 116 7.71 -25.21 -8.66
N THR A 117 6.56 -25.07 -8.03
CA THR A 117 5.31 -25.66 -8.53
C THR A 117 4.74 -24.85 -9.68
N PHE A 118 4.69 -23.54 -9.52
CA PHE A 118 4.09 -22.60 -10.47
C PHE A 118 5.13 -21.85 -11.30
N VAL A 119 6.31 -21.60 -10.72
CA VAL A 119 7.40 -20.90 -11.38
C VAL A 119 8.50 -21.90 -11.71
N LYS A 120 8.75 -22.10 -13.01
CA LYS A 120 9.87 -22.91 -13.52
C LYS A 120 10.70 -22.07 -14.48
N GLN A 121 11.85 -21.62 -13.99
CA GLN A 121 12.75 -20.74 -14.74
C GLN A 121 14.14 -21.38 -14.84
N PRO A 122 14.57 -21.82 -16.03
CA PRO A 122 15.96 -22.16 -16.27
C PRO A 122 16.86 -20.93 -16.04
N ARG A 123 18.11 -21.18 -15.65
CA ARG A 123 19.04 -20.09 -15.40
C ARG A 123 19.13 -19.13 -16.59
N ALA A 124 18.73 -17.88 -16.39
CA ALA A 124 18.77 -16.82 -17.38
C ALA A 124 19.24 -15.50 -16.76
N ALA A 125 20.05 -14.76 -17.51
CA ALA A 125 20.57 -13.48 -17.07
C ALA A 125 19.51 -12.38 -17.22
N ILE A 126 19.36 -11.52 -16.20
CA ILE A 126 18.56 -10.30 -16.29
C ILE A 126 19.34 -9.27 -17.13
N ARG A 127 18.70 -8.67 -18.14
CA ARG A 127 19.29 -7.63 -18.99
C ARG A 127 18.33 -6.44 -19.20
N PRO A 128 18.77 -5.19 -18.95
CA PRO A 128 20.07 -4.82 -18.36
C PRO A 128 20.29 -5.44 -16.97
N ALA A 129 21.53 -5.54 -16.53
CA ALA A 129 21.81 -5.99 -15.16
C ALA A 129 21.22 -4.99 -14.13
N PRO A 130 20.79 -5.44 -12.94
CA PRO A 130 20.27 -4.56 -11.91
C PRO A 130 21.26 -3.43 -11.58
N PHE A 131 20.77 -2.20 -11.47
CA PHE A 131 21.58 -1.00 -11.27
C PHE A 131 22.22 -0.96 -9.89
N LYS A 132 21.44 -1.31 -8.86
CA LYS A 132 21.90 -1.42 -7.47
C LYS A 132 21.03 -2.44 -6.71
N THR A 133 21.47 -2.82 -5.51
CA THR A 133 20.71 -3.74 -4.63
C THR A 133 19.28 -3.26 -4.39
N PHE A 134 18.35 -4.20 -4.35
CA PHE A 134 16.95 -3.98 -3.96
C PHE A 134 16.69 -4.20 -2.47
N ARG A 135 17.69 -4.62 -1.70
CA ARG A 135 17.60 -4.76 -0.24
C ARG A 135 17.33 -3.40 0.39
N GLY A 136 16.35 -3.36 1.30
CA GLY A 136 15.93 -2.13 1.98
C GLY A 136 15.06 -1.18 1.15
N ARG A 137 14.80 -1.47 -0.13
CA ARG A 137 13.90 -0.70 -1.00
C ARG A 137 12.85 -1.57 -1.71
N THR A 138 12.63 -2.78 -1.20
CA THR A 138 11.54 -3.66 -1.62
C THR A 138 10.56 -3.83 -0.46
N TYR A 139 9.29 -3.72 -0.80
CA TYR A 139 8.17 -3.76 0.13
C TYR A 139 7.07 -4.66 -0.39
N ALA A 140 6.15 -5.09 0.48
CA ALA A 140 4.98 -5.84 0.06
C ALA A 140 3.72 -5.39 0.81
N ALA A 141 2.60 -5.36 0.10
CA ALA A 141 1.29 -5.14 0.71
C ALA A 141 0.83 -6.43 1.39
N ALA A 142 0.66 -6.38 2.71
CA ALA A 142 0.19 -7.49 3.51
C ALA A 142 -0.87 -6.98 4.49
N VAL A 143 -2.07 -7.55 4.42
CA VAL A 143 -3.22 -7.16 5.25
C VAL A 143 -3.58 -8.25 6.24
N SER A 144 -3.40 -9.53 5.88
CA SER A 144 -3.72 -10.64 6.77
C SER A 144 -2.57 -10.97 7.73
N PRO A 145 -2.86 -11.37 8.99
CA PRO A 145 -1.83 -11.72 9.97
C PRO A 145 -0.87 -12.81 9.48
N GLU A 146 -1.34 -13.75 8.66
CA GLU A 146 -0.53 -14.83 8.10
C GLU A 146 0.50 -14.36 7.07
N SER A 147 0.30 -13.17 6.50
CA SER A 147 1.22 -12.61 5.50
C SER A 147 2.50 -12.06 6.13
N ALA A 148 2.45 -11.57 7.36
CA ALA A 148 3.58 -10.93 8.03
C ALA A 148 4.82 -11.86 8.16
N PRO A 149 4.70 -13.13 8.58
CA PRO A 149 5.83 -14.06 8.59
C PRO A 149 6.43 -14.31 7.20
N ILE A 150 5.59 -14.39 6.17
CA ILE A 150 6.04 -14.58 4.78
C ILE A 150 6.87 -13.37 4.31
N MET A 151 6.39 -12.15 4.58
CA MET A 151 7.13 -10.93 4.21
C MET A 151 8.46 -10.83 4.96
N ALA A 152 8.49 -11.21 6.24
CA ALA A 152 9.72 -11.28 7.03
C ALA A 152 10.72 -12.30 6.45
N GLN A 153 10.27 -13.48 6.02
CA GLN A 153 11.11 -14.49 5.39
C GLN A 153 11.66 -14.03 4.04
N LEU A 154 10.88 -13.30 3.25
CA LEU A 154 11.32 -12.68 2.00
C LEU A 154 12.28 -11.50 2.22
N GLY A 155 12.43 -10.99 3.45
CA GLY A 155 13.29 -9.84 3.76
C GLY A 155 12.79 -8.51 3.19
N VAL A 156 11.48 -8.37 2.99
CA VAL A 156 10.86 -7.16 2.42
C VAL A 156 10.14 -6.33 3.48
N GLY A 157 10.09 -5.00 3.29
CA GLY A 157 9.35 -4.07 4.13
C GLY A 157 7.83 -4.18 3.94
N MET A 158 7.08 -3.45 4.77
CA MET A 158 5.61 -3.48 4.75
C MET A 158 5.03 -2.22 4.09
N LEU A 159 4.11 -2.41 3.13
CA LEU A 159 3.21 -1.39 2.62
C LEU A 159 1.87 -1.50 3.36
N ILE A 160 1.42 -0.39 3.93
CA ILE A 160 0.20 -0.34 4.73
C ILE A 160 -0.86 0.45 3.99
N ILE A 161 -1.95 -0.24 3.64
CA ILE A 161 -3.17 0.37 3.12
C ILE A 161 -4.19 0.33 4.28
N PRO A 162 -4.71 1.48 4.74
CA PRO A 162 -5.54 1.54 5.94
C PRO A 162 -6.91 0.89 5.70
N GLN A 163 -7.12 -0.27 6.34
CA GLN A 163 -8.38 -1.04 6.29
C GLN A 163 -8.85 -1.45 7.69
N LYS A 164 -8.07 -1.16 8.73
CA LYS A 164 -8.33 -1.49 10.13
C LYS A 164 -7.77 -0.40 11.05
N PRO A 165 -8.15 -0.35 12.34
CA PRO A 165 -7.62 0.63 13.28
C PRO A 165 -6.10 0.64 13.32
N TRP A 166 -5.50 1.82 13.37
CA TRP A 166 -4.04 1.98 13.41
C TRP A 166 -3.40 1.31 14.63
N THR A 167 -4.14 1.16 15.73
CA THR A 167 -3.70 0.41 16.92
C THR A 167 -3.56 -1.09 16.65
N GLU A 168 -4.39 -1.65 15.79
CA GLU A 168 -4.32 -3.05 15.36
C GLU A 168 -3.16 -3.24 14.36
N VAL A 169 -3.03 -2.32 13.41
CA VAL A 169 -1.88 -2.30 12.48
C VAL A 169 -0.56 -2.25 13.25
N ALA A 170 -0.45 -1.43 14.30
CA ALA A 170 0.75 -1.34 15.12
C ALA A 170 1.13 -2.67 15.77
N LYS A 171 0.15 -3.40 16.34
CA LYS A 171 0.38 -4.73 16.93
C LYS A 171 0.90 -5.75 15.92
N GLU A 172 0.33 -5.75 14.71
CA GLU A 172 0.76 -6.65 13.65
C GLU A 172 2.18 -6.32 13.14
N LEU A 173 2.50 -5.02 13.06
CA LEU A 173 3.86 -4.58 12.72
C LEU A 173 4.88 -4.98 13.77
N ASP A 174 4.54 -4.97 15.05
CA ASP A 174 5.45 -5.41 16.12
C ASP A 174 5.70 -6.93 16.03
N ALA A 175 4.67 -7.72 15.73
CA ALA A 175 4.83 -9.15 15.46
C ALA A 175 5.71 -9.39 14.21
N TYR A 176 5.46 -8.66 13.12
CA TYR A 176 6.29 -8.70 11.90
C TYR A 176 7.76 -8.33 12.19
N ARG A 177 8.02 -7.24 12.92
CA ARG A 177 9.37 -6.79 13.27
C ARG A 177 10.14 -7.83 14.07
N THR A 178 9.44 -8.53 14.96
CA THR A 178 10.03 -9.61 15.76
C THR A 178 10.51 -10.74 14.86
N VAL A 179 9.63 -11.26 13.99
CA VAL A 179 9.98 -12.32 13.04
C VAL A 179 11.06 -11.87 12.06
N TYR A 180 10.95 -10.63 11.56
CA TYR A 180 11.94 -10.08 10.61
C TYR A 180 13.34 -10.06 11.22
N ARG A 181 13.49 -9.60 12.47
CA ARG A 181 14.77 -9.56 13.19
C ARG A 181 15.31 -10.98 13.45
N GLU A 182 14.43 -11.92 13.79
CA GLU A 182 14.82 -13.32 14.01
C GLU A 182 15.37 -13.98 12.74
N VAL A 183 14.74 -13.72 11.60
CA VAL A 183 15.12 -14.33 10.31
C VAL A 183 16.32 -13.62 9.69
N ASN A 184 16.25 -12.28 9.58
CA ASN A 184 17.21 -11.50 8.78
C ASN A 184 18.40 -10.98 9.60
N LYS A 185 18.39 -11.06 10.95
CA LYS A 185 19.42 -10.59 11.87
C LYS A 185 19.69 -9.09 11.83
N VAL A 186 18.76 -8.33 11.27
CA VAL A 186 18.75 -6.87 11.22
C VAL A 186 17.34 -6.37 11.51
N ASP A 187 17.20 -5.08 11.80
CA ASP A 187 15.89 -4.47 11.98
C ASP A 187 15.13 -4.38 10.65
N ALA A 188 13.80 -4.54 10.73
CA ALA A 188 12.94 -4.33 9.58
C ALA A 188 13.00 -2.86 9.12
N PRO A 189 12.94 -2.59 7.81
CA PRO A 189 12.83 -1.22 7.32
C PRO A 189 11.53 -0.57 7.85
N PRO A 190 11.50 0.76 8.04
CA PRO A 190 10.27 1.48 8.38
C PRO A 190 9.17 1.15 7.37
N PRO A 191 7.93 0.93 7.81
CA PRO A 191 6.85 0.70 6.88
C PRO A 191 6.52 1.96 6.07
N ILE A 192 5.91 1.79 4.91
CA ILE A 192 5.36 2.88 4.11
C ILE A 192 3.85 2.80 4.24
N SER A 193 3.19 3.88 4.64
CA SER A 193 1.74 3.95 4.74
C SER A 193 1.14 4.80 3.62
N ALA A 194 -0.02 4.41 3.12
CA ALA A 194 -0.81 5.20 2.18
C ALA A 194 -2.09 5.71 2.85
N GLY A 195 -2.73 6.71 2.24
CA GLY A 195 -4.04 7.20 2.67
C GLY A 195 -4.69 8.12 1.64
N TRP A 196 -6.01 8.01 1.52
CA TRP A 196 -6.79 8.95 0.71
C TRP A 196 -6.81 10.28 1.42
N THR A 197 -6.41 11.31 0.69
CA THR A 197 -6.11 12.61 1.28
C THR A 197 -7.00 13.69 0.70
N PHE A 198 -7.68 14.45 1.57
CA PHE A 198 -8.39 15.65 1.17
C PHE A 198 -8.10 16.80 2.15
N CYS A 199 -7.42 17.84 1.65
CA CYS A 199 -7.00 19.01 2.40
C CYS A 199 -7.72 20.26 1.88
N ASP A 200 -8.40 20.99 2.77
CA ASP A 200 -9.05 22.26 2.43
C ASP A 200 -8.87 23.27 3.58
N GLU A 201 -8.88 24.58 3.28
CA GLU A 201 -8.81 25.62 4.31
C GLU A 201 -10.04 25.61 5.22
N SER A 202 -11.21 25.16 4.70
CA SER A 202 -12.45 25.00 5.47
C SER A 202 -12.59 23.56 5.96
N ALA A 203 -12.68 23.38 7.27
CA ALA A 203 -12.94 22.09 7.89
C ALA A 203 -14.30 21.49 7.45
N GLU A 204 -15.31 22.35 7.27
CA GLU A 204 -16.64 21.95 6.81
C GLU A 204 -16.58 21.41 5.37
N ARG A 205 -15.96 22.16 4.45
CA ARG A 205 -15.75 21.72 3.06
C ARG A 205 -14.90 20.45 3.01
N ALA A 206 -13.83 20.36 3.80
CA ALA A 206 -13.00 19.16 3.85
C ALA A 206 -13.82 17.92 4.25
N ARG A 207 -14.72 18.07 5.22
CA ARG A 207 -15.61 16.99 5.64
C ARG A 207 -16.61 16.58 4.55
N GLU A 208 -17.25 17.57 3.92
CA GLU A 208 -18.19 17.31 2.81
C GLU A 208 -17.50 16.55 1.68
N MET A 209 -16.34 17.04 1.23
CA MET A 209 -15.59 16.45 0.12
C MET A 209 -15.02 15.06 0.49
N ALA A 210 -14.54 14.87 1.71
CA ALA A 210 -14.09 13.56 2.19
C ALA A 210 -15.26 12.57 2.22
N SER A 211 -16.42 12.96 2.76
CA SER A 211 -17.62 12.12 2.76
C SER A 211 -18.03 11.71 1.35
N ARG A 212 -18.02 12.67 0.42
CA ARG A 212 -18.42 12.43 -0.96
C ARG A 212 -17.43 11.55 -1.72
N TYR A 213 -16.15 11.84 -1.64
CA TYR A 213 -15.14 11.21 -2.51
C TYR A 213 -14.38 10.07 -1.82
N ILE A 214 -14.01 10.17 -0.54
CA ILE A 214 -13.42 9.03 0.17
C ILE A 214 -14.48 7.97 0.41
N GLY A 215 -15.69 8.37 0.80
CA GLY A 215 -16.83 7.47 0.89
C GLY A 215 -17.19 6.83 -0.46
N GLY A 216 -17.26 7.63 -1.53
CA GLY A 216 -17.48 7.13 -2.89
C GLY A 216 -16.40 6.18 -3.37
N TYR A 217 -15.13 6.46 -3.06
CA TYR A 217 -14.03 5.53 -3.35
C TYR A 217 -14.24 4.19 -2.62
N PHE A 218 -14.60 4.24 -1.34
CA PHE A 218 -14.81 3.00 -0.59
C PHE A 218 -15.93 2.14 -1.20
N GLN A 219 -16.98 2.76 -1.75
CA GLN A 219 -17.99 2.03 -2.48
C GLN A 219 -17.41 1.30 -3.71
N THR A 220 -16.52 1.94 -4.48
CA THR A 220 -15.84 1.28 -5.60
C THR A 220 -14.94 0.12 -5.14
N VAL A 221 -14.36 0.19 -3.94
CA VAL A 221 -13.63 -0.92 -3.30
C VAL A 221 -14.58 -2.10 -3.07
N LEU A 222 -15.74 -1.84 -2.46
CA LEU A 222 -16.72 -2.90 -2.18
C LEU A 222 -17.18 -3.61 -3.45
N ASP A 223 -17.39 -2.85 -4.52
CA ASP A 223 -17.84 -3.37 -5.81
C ASP A 223 -16.73 -4.15 -6.52
N HIS A 224 -15.53 -3.58 -6.64
CA HIS A 224 -14.39 -4.20 -7.34
C HIS A 224 -13.98 -5.54 -6.72
N TYR A 225 -13.87 -5.58 -5.39
CA TYR A 225 -13.49 -6.78 -4.65
C TYR A 225 -14.68 -7.70 -4.34
N ASN A 226 -15.90 -7.26 -4.68
CA ASN A 226 -17.14 -7.98 -4.39
C ASN A 226 -17.25 -8.39 -2.91
N PHE A 227 -16.92 -7.45 -2.00
CA PHE A 227 -16.91 -7.71 -0.56
C PHE A 227 -18.30 -8.01 0.04
N ALA A 228 -19.37 -7.71 -0.68
CA ALA A 228 -20.72 -8.07 -0.26
C ALA A 228 -21.04 -9.57 -0.44
N SER A 229 -20.23 -10.32 -1.18
CA SER A 229 -20.40 -11.76 -1.39
C SER A 229 -19.54 -12.60 -0.42
N ASP A 230 -19.85 -13.88 -0.32
CA ASP A 230 -19.14 -14.83 0.52
C ASP A 230 -17.94 -15.52 -0.14
N HIS A 231 -17.59 -15.12 -1.38
CA HIS A 231 -16.56 -15.80 -2.15
C HIS A 231 -15.18 -15.75 -1.48
N LEU A 232 -14.82 -14.61 -0.88
CA LEU A 232 -13.53 -14.45 -0.19
C LEU A 232 -13.44 -15.34 1.07
N ALA A 233 -14.55 -15.48 1.81
CA ALA A 233 -14.60 -16.38 2.96
C ALA A 233 -14.37 -17.86 2.57
N LYS A 234 -14.73 -18.22 1.33
CA LYS A 234 -14.60 -19.57 0.78
C LYS A 234 -13.31 -19.80 -0.02
N THR A 235 -12.56 -18.74 -0.31
CA THR A 235 -11.33 -18.81 -1.09
C THR A 235 -10.12 -18.96 -0.17
N LYS A 236 -9.36 -20.05 -0.35
CA LYS A 236 -8.17 -20.34 0.43
C LYS A 236 -7.18 -19.17 0.45
N GLY A 237 -6.82 -18.71 1.64
CA GLY A 237 -5.88 -17.61 1.85
C GLY A 237 -6.50 -16.21 1.78
N TYR A 238 -7.84 -16.12 1.66
CA TYR A 238 -8.59 -14.88 1.68
C TYR A 238 -9.70 -14.83 2.75
N GLU A 239 -9.74 -15.82 3.62
CA GLU A 239 -10.77 -16.00 4.65
C GLU A 239 -10.87 -14.76 5.56
N TYR A 240 -9.74 -14.10 5.81
CA TYR A 240 -9.69 -12.85 6.58
C TYR A 240 -10.61 -11.76 5.99
N TYR A 241 -10.66 -11.65 4.66
CA TYR A 241 -11.49 -10.65 3.98
C TYR A 241 -12.98 -10.98 4.01
N GLY A 242 -13.35 -12.26 4.25
CA GLY A 242 -14.75 -12.68 4.40
C GLY A 242 -15.48 -11.98 5.56
N LYS A 243 -14.74 -11.57 6.58
CA LYS A 243 -15.29 -10.77 7.70
C LYS A 243 -15.86 -9.42 7.27
N MET A 244 -15.51 -8.89 6.10
CA MET A 244 -16.05 -7.62 5.61
C MET A 244 -17.55 -7.73 5.27
N ALA A 245 -17.96 -8.81 4.61
CA ALA A 245 -19.38 -9.06 4.33
C ALA A 245 -20.21 -9.14 5.61
N GLU A 246 -19.72 -9.83 6.64
CA GLU A 246 -20.38 -9.94 7.95
C GLU A 246 -20.55 -8.56 8.62
N LYS A 247 -19.56 -7.69 8.49
CA LYS A 247 -19.61 -6.35 9.07
C LYS A 247 -20.59 -5.44 8.36
N ILE A 248 -20.60 -5.48 7.03
CA ILE A 248 -21.59 -4.74 6.22
C ILE A 248 -23.00 -5.20 6.60
N ALA A 249 -23.21 -6.52 6.74
CA ALA A 249 -24.49 -7.07 7.14
C ALA A 249 -24.90 -6.66 8.57
N THR A 250 -23.94 -6.57 9.50
CA THR A 250 -24.20 -6.29 10.92
C THR A 250 -24.39 -4.79 11.19
N TYR A 251 -23.56 -3.94 10.59
CA TYR A 251 -23.48 -2.52 10.93
C TYR A 251 -24.07 -1.60 9.87
N GLY A 252 -24.31 -2.10 8.66
CA GLY A 252 -24.74 -1.33 7.50
C GLY A 252 -23.56 -0.65 6.76
N SER A 253 -23.73 -0.43 5.47
CA SER A 253 -22.72 0.16 4.58
C SER A 253 -22.24 1.53 5.05
N ASP A 254 -23.15 2.38 5.52
CA ASP A 254 -22.82 3.76 5.92
C ASP A 254 -21.83 3.81 7.09
N LYS A 255 -22.02 2.99 8.13
CA LYS A 255 -21.12 2.95 9.28
C LYS A 255 -19.74 2.39 8.91
N VAL A 256 -19.71 1.41 8.02
CA VAL A 256 -18.44 0.85 7.51
C VAL A 256 -17.71 1.88 6.67
N THR A 257 -18.43 2.68 5.88
CA THR A 257 -17.88 3.79 5.09
C THR A 257 -17.33 4.89 5.99
N ASP A 258 -18.08 5.30 7.02
CA ASP A 258 -17.62 6.28 8.01
C ASP A 258 -16.37 5.81 8.75
N PHE A 259 -16.33 4.53 9.11
CA PHE A 259 -15.13 3.93 9.70
C PHE A 259 -13.93 4.01 8.75
N PHE A 260 -14.09 3.61 7.49
CA PHE A 260 -13.03 3.71 6.48
C PHE A 260 -12.54 5.15 6.32
N MET A 261 -13.46 6.11 6.20
CA MET A 261 -13.16 7.53 6.08
C MET A 261 -12.33 8.04 7.27
N ASN A 262 -12.63 7.60 8.49
CA ASN A 262 -11.91 8.01 9.69
C ASN A 262 -10.46 7.48 9.77
N LEU A 263 -10.14 6.43 9.03
CA LEU A 263 -8.75 5.94 8.90
C LEU A 263 -7.90 6.84 7.99
N GLN A 264 -8.53 7.63 7.12
CA GLN A 264 -7.88 8.42 6.07
C GLN A 264 -7.41 9.80 6.59
N VAL A 265 -6.73 10.55 5.70
CA VAL A 265 -6.15 11.86 6.04
C VAL A 265 -6.97 12.96 5.36
N TRP A 266 -7.84 13.62 6.12
CA TRP A 266 -8.64 14.71 5.60
C TRP A 266 -8.90 15.77 6.68
N GLY A 267 -9.12 17.00 6.24
CA GLY A 267 -9.35 18.16 7.11
C GLY A 267 -8.63 19.40 6.65
N THR A 268 -8.42 20.32 7.58
CA THR A 268 -7.54 21.47 7.35
C THR A 268 -6.07 21.04 7.24
N PRO A 269 -5.17 21.88 6.71
CA PRO A 269 -3.75 21.57 6.70
C PRO A 269 -3.20 21.09 8.04
N GLU A 270 -3.60 21.74 9.14
CA GLU A 270 -3.21 21.36 10.49
C GLU A 270 -3.74 19.97 10.88
N GLN A 271 -5.02 19.71 10.63
CA GLN A 271 -5.64 18.40 10.90
C GLN A 271 -4.99 17.28 10.08
N CYS A 272 -4.69 17.53 8.80
CA CYS A 272 -3.97 16.57 7.96
C CYS A 272 -2.56 16.29 8.51
N TYR A 273 -1.84 17.32 8.92
CA TYR A 273 -0.53 17.20 9.51
C TYR A 273 -0.55 16.38 10.80
N GLU A 274 -1.45 16.73 11.74
CA GLU A 274 -1.61 16.01 13.02
C GLU A 274 -1.98 14.54 12.80
N LYS A 275 -2.88 14.25 11.85
CA LYS A 275 -3.27 12.88 11.52
C LYS A 275 -2.10 12.05 10.98
N ILE A 276 -1.26 12.63 10.13
CA ILE A 276 -0.05 11.92 9.63
C ILE A 276 0.95 11.70 10.76
N LEU A 277 1.12 12.65 11.68
CA LEU A 277 1.96 12.47 12.85
C LEU A 277 1.45 11.37 13.78
N ASP A 278 0.13 11.32 14.04
CA ASP A 278 -0.50 10.26 14.84
C ASP A 278 -0.27 8.88 14.20
N ILE A 279 -0.45 8.76 12.88
CA ILE A 279 -0.14 7.53 12.14
C ILE A 279 1.34 7.16 12.33
N ARG A 280 2.24 8.09 12.09
CA ARG A 280 3.69 7.87 12.24
C ARG A 280 4.05 7.41 13.66
N ASP A 281 3.53 8.06 14.68
CA ASP A 281 3.82 7.76 16.07
C ASP A 281 3.29 6.36 16.48
N ARG A 282 2.22 5.87 15.84
CA ARG A 282 1.66 4.53 16.08
C ARG A 282 2.42 3.43 15.35
N VAL A 283 2.73 3.63 14.06
CA VAL A 283 3.26 2.55 13.20
C VAL A 283 4.75 2.70 12.88
N GLY A 284 5.36 3.85 13.16
CA GLY A 284 6.78 4.11 12.95
C GLY A 284 7.15 4.19 11.48
N ASN A 285 6.23 4.65 10.60
CA ASN A 285 6.55 4.93 9.20
C ASN A 285 7.34 6.23 9.07
N ASP A 286 8.24 6.29 8.11
CA ASP A 286 8.96 7.50 7.70
C ASP A 286 8.41 8.09 6.40
N THR A 287 7.57 7.34 5.71
CA THR A 287 6.98 7.71 4.42
C THR A 287 5.46 7.57 4.47
N PHE A 288 4.76 8.62 4.05
CA PHE A 288 3.31 8.63 3.84
C PHE A 288 3.00 8.93 2.38
N VAL A 289 2.21 8.07 1.73
CA VAL A 289 1.77 8.20 0.34
C VAL A 289 0.34 8.74 0.31
N GLY A 290 0.19 10.01 -0.06
CA GLY A 290 -1.11 10.65 -0.20
C GLY A 290 -1.76 10.35 -1.55
N VAL A 291 -3.01 9.88 -1.55
CA VAL A 291 -3.83 9.73 -2.76
C VAL A 291 -4.75 10.94 -2.85
N PHE A 292 -4.62 11.75 -3.91
CA PHE A 292 -5.28 13.06 -4.03
C PHE A 292 -6.39 13.12 -5.08
N SER A 293 -6.51 12.11 -5.96
CA SER A 293 -7.52 12.06 -7.02
C SER A 293 -8.14 10.68 -7.06
N TYR A 294 -9.44 10.57 -6.84
CA TYR A 294 -10.18 9.31 -6.73
C TYR A 294 -11.69 9.53 -6.86
N ALA A 295 -12.43 8.46 -7.13
CA ALA A 295 -13.90 8.43 -7.16
C ALA A 295 -14.55 9.51 -8.05
N GLY A 296 -13.97 9.78 -9.22
CA GLY A 296 -14.51 10.79 -10.12
C GLY A 296 -14.41 12.23 -9.62
N MET A 297 -13.53 12.51 -8.64
CA MET A 297 -13.27 13.87 -8.18
C MET A 297 -12.85 14.76 -9.35
N PRO A 298 -13.46 15.95 -9.52
CA PRO A 298 -13.03 16.90 -10.55
C PRO A 298 -11.54 17.22 -10.43
N TYR A 299 -10.86 17.31 -11.58
CA TYR A 299 -9.41 17.58 -11.60
C TYR A 299 -9.04 18.89 -10.89
N ASP A 300 -9.87 19.92 -11.00
CA ASP A 300 -9.64 21.21 -10.32
C ASP A 300 -9.66 21.05 -8.79
N ASP A 301 -10.58 20.25 -8.25
CA ASP A 301 -10.65 19.94 -6.82
C ASP A 301 -9.45 19.09 -6.38
N ALA A 302 -9.06 18.09 -7.17
CA ALA A 302 -7.90 17.25 -6.90
C ALA A 302 -6.60 18.07 -6.94
N GLU A 303 -6.43 18.96 -7.91
CA GLU A 303 -5.27 19.83 -8.02
C GLU A 303 -5.21 20.84 -6.86
N ARG A 304 -6.33 21.47 -6.51
CA ARG A 304 -6.43 22.39 -5.38
C ARG A 304 -6.06 21.70 -4.06
N ASN A 305 -6.62 20.53 -3.79
CA ASN A 305 -6.30 19.69 -2.65
C ASN A 305 -4.79 19.39 -2.58
N MET A 306 -4.22 18.86 -3.68
CA MET A 306 -2.79 18.54 -3.76
C MET A 306 -1.88 19.77 -3.58
N ARG A 307 -2.22 20.90 -4.18
CA ARG A 307 -1.44 22.14 -4.07
C ARG A 307 -1.49 22.72 -2.68
N LEU A 308 -2.65 22.72 -2.02
CA LEU A 308 -2.78 23.19 -0.64
C LEU A 308 -1.97 22.29 0.31
N PHE A 309 -2.09 20.98 0.19
CA PHE A 309 -1.33 20.03 0.97
C PHE A 309 0.19 20.21 0.76
N ALA A 310 0.62 20.39 -0.49
CA ALA A 310 2.03 20.61 -0.83
C ALA A 310 2.58 21.91 -0.25
N ARG A 311 1.78 22.96 -0.18
CA ARG A 311 2.18 24.27 0.32
C ARG A 311 2.24 24.32 1.85
N GLU A 312 1.24 23.74 2.52
CA GLU A 312 1.05 23.92 3.95
C GLU A 312 1.49 22.70 4.81
N VAL A 313 1.38 21.48 4.28
CA VAL A 313 1.65 20.25 5.06
C VAL A 313 3.03 19.68 4.78
N VAL A 314 3.39 19.50 3.50
CA VAL A 314 4.67 18.90 3.09
C VAL A 314 5.88 19.57 3.75
N PRO A 315 6.02 20.92 3.77
CA PRO A 315 7.18 21.56 4.38
C PRO A 315 7.30 21.30 5.90
N GLN A 316 6.18 21.04 6.58
CA GLN A 316 6.18 20.74 8.00
C GLN A 316 6.62 19.31 8.28
N LEU A 317 6.21 18.35 7.41
CA LEU A 317 6.61 16.96 7.50
C LEU A 317 8.11 16.76 7.20
N GLN A 318 8.67 17.56 6.30
CA GLN A 318 10.06 17.49 5.84
C GLN A 318 11.07 18.24 6.74
N LYS A 319 10.62 18.92 7.79
CA LYS A 319 11.55 19.62 8.72
C LYS A 319 12.44 18.64 9.47
N PRO A 320 13.79 18.76 9.40
CA PRO A 320 14.69 17.95 10.21
C PRO A 320 14.47 18.21 11.70
N GLY A 321 14.47 17.18 12.55
CA GLY A 321 14.64 17.33 13.98
C GLY A 321 13.44 17.12 14.89
N ARG A 322 12.37 16.44 14.45
CA ARG A 322 11.46 15.78 15.39
C ARG A 322 11.85 14.31 15.52
N GLU A 323 12.71 14.02 16.50
CA GLU A 323 12.93 12.66 16.97
C GLU A 323 11.59 11.97 17.23
N THR A 324 11.43 10.76 16.72
CA THR A 324 10.30 9.89 17.06
C THR A 324 10.23 9.76 18.56
N ARG A 325 9.22 10.35 19.20
CA ARG A 325 8.90 10.00 20.58
C ARG A 325 8.46 8.54 20.55
N ARG A 326 9.37 7.63 20.88
CA ARG A 326 8.99 6.26 21.26
C ARG A 326 7.96 6.41 22.36
N ALA A 327 6.71 6.08 22.07
CA ALA A 327 5.63 6.11 23.03
C ALA A 327 5.97 5.14 24.16
N GLY A 328 6.33 5.70 25.31
CA GLY A 328 6.06 5.06 26.58
C GLY A 328 4.53 4.98 26.73
N PRO A 329 3.98 4.12 27.61
CA PRO A 329 2.55 3.88 27.73
C PRO A 329 1.79 5.20 27.87
N ALA A 330 0.91 5.48 26.93
CA ALA A 330 0.22 6.73 26.74
C ALA A 330 -0.60 7.11 27.97
N ALA A 331 -0.34 8.30 28.49
CA ALA A 331 -1.31 9.03 29.29
C ALA A 331 -2.44 9.49 28.35
N VAL A 332 -3.61 8.94 28.54
CA VAL A 332 -4.83 9.28 27.81
C VAL A 332 -5.19 10.73 28.09
N SER A 333 -4.95 11.65 27.15
CA SER A 333 -5.57 12.97 27.20
C SER A 333 -7.04 12.83 26.74
N ARG A 334 -7.95 13.12 27.66
CA ARG A 334 -9.39 13.20 27.43
C ARG A 334 -9.68 14.49 26.65
N GLN A 335 -9.73 14.40 25.32
CA GLN A 335 -10.55 15.28 24.47
C GLN A 335 -10.30 14.90 22.98
N ALA A 336 -10.89 13.80 22.56
CA ALA A 336 -11.24 13.55 21.16
C ALA A 336 -12.51 12.72 21.21
N GLY A 337 -13.46 13.04 20.35
CA GLY A 337 -14.78 12.42 20.35
C GLY A 337 -14.71 10.91 20.44
N LYS A 338 -15.68 10.33 21.14
CA LYS A 338 -15.83 8.90 21.34
C LYS A 338 -15.42 8.13 20.07
N GLU A 339 -14.23 7.52 20.10
CA GLU A 339 -14.00 6.35 19.25
C GLU A 339 -15.15 5.40 19.58
N LEU A 340 -16.05 5.25 18.63
CA LEU A 340 -16.98 4.14 18.68
C LEU A 340 -16.10 2.90 18.76
N ASP A 341 -16.09 2.27 19.91
CA ASP A 341 -15.54 0.93 20.12
C ASP A 341 -16.43 -0.05 19.36
N VAL A 342 -16.34 0.09 18.05
CA VAL A 342 -16.88 -0.88 17.12
C VAL A 342 -15.70 -1.81 16.90
N GLY A 343 -15.69 -2.92 17.61
CA GLY A 343 -14.73 -4.02 17.42
C GLY A 343 -14.79 -4.55 15.99
N LEU A 344 -14.56 -3.64 15.03
CA LEU A 344 -14.81 -3.86 13.62
C LEU A 344 -13.75 -4.75 12.96
N LEU A 345 -12.62 -5.00 13.63
CA LEU A 345 -11.54 -5.82 13.04
C LEU A 345 -10.72 -6.61 14.09
N GLY A 346 -11.25 -6.91 15.24
CA GLY A 346 -10.60 -7.72 16.28
C GLY A 346 -11.38 -8.99 16.61
N THR A 347 -10.67 -10.10 16.60
CA THR A 347 -10.91 -11.54 16.84
C THR A 347 -11.75 -12.26 15.81
#